data_f07b6d2786961d6906dc2c560d27ea50
#
_entry.id   f07b6d2786961d6906dc2c560d27ea50
#
_cell.length_a   1.000
_cell.length_b   1.000
_cell.length_c   1.000
_cell.angle_alpha   90.00
_cell.angle_beta   90.00
_cell.angle_gamma   90.00
#
_symmetry.space_group_name_H-M   'P 1'
#
loop_
_entity.id
_entity.type
_entity.pdbx_description
1 polymer ?
#
loop_
_entity_poly.entity_id
_entity_poly.type
_entity_poly.pdbx_seq_one_letter_code
_entity_poly.pdbx_strand_id
1 'polypeptide(L)'
;MHPKLRDTHLARKAVVYVRQSTAAQVQGNLESQRRQYGLAQRARELGFADVLIIDEDLGRSASGTQARPGFEKLVTEVLGGQVGAVFCIEASRLARNGRDWHHLLDLCSLTDTMIVDPDGMYDPRHSNDRLLLGLKGSMSEFELTLLRQRAQEAMVQKAKRGELRMGLPVGLEWTRDGRIVFDPDLRVQECLHLVFRKFTERGSIRQTLM
;
A
#
# COMPACT_ATOMS: atom_id res chain seq x y z
N MET A 1 -10.32 16.12 27.97
CA MET A 1 -11.03 15.92 26.70
C MET A 1 -10.38 16.82 25.63
N HIS A 2 -10.07 16.31 24.43
CA HIS A 2 -9.44 17.12 23.39
C HIS A 2 -10.45 18.16 22.84
N PRO A 3 -10.09 19.44 22.61
CA PRO A 3 -11.04 20.51 22.26
C PRO A 3 -11.81 20.28 20.96
N LYS A 4 -11.29 19.46 20.04
CA LYS A 4 -11.96 19.10 18.79
C LYS A 4 -12.90 17.89 18.92
N LEU A 5 -12.80 17.10 20.01
CA LEU A 5 -13.60 15.91 20.21
C LEU A 5 -14.87 16.27 20.99
N ARG A 6 -16.02 15.90 20.44
CA ARG A 6 -17.34 16.19 21.01
C ARG A 6 -18.01 14.90 21.48
N ASP A 7 -18.98 14.98 22.38
CA ASP A 7 -19.76 13.84 22.86
C ASP A 7 -20.45 13.12 21.70
N THR A 8 -20.86 13.84 20.66
CA THR A 8 -21.43 13.24 19.43
C THR A 8 -20.46 12.34 18.67
N HIS A 9 -19.15 12.57 18.78
CA HIS A 9 -18.12 11.69 18.22
C HIS A 9 -17.95 10.45 19.11
N LEU A 10 -17.90 10.64 20.45
CA LEU A 10 -17.69 9.58 21.42
C LEU A 10 -18.86 8.60 21.53
N ALA A 11 -20.09 9.06 21.19
CA ALA A 11 -21.28 8.23 21.13
C ALA A 11 -21.25 7.24 19.94
N ARG A 12 -20.36 7.44 18.98
CA ARG A 12 -20.14 6.58 17.83
C ARG A 12 -18.84 5.78 18.00
N LYS A 13 -18.62 4.78 17.14
CA LYS A 13 -17.42 3.93 17.21
C LYS A 13 -16.16 4.66 16.75
N ALA A 14 -15.01 4.26 17.28
CA ALA A 14 -13.71 4.54 16.71
C ALA A 14 -13.34 3.41 15.74
N VAL A 15 -12.78 3.75 14.57
CA VAL A 15 -12.20 2.78 13.63
C VAL A 15 -10.69 2.92 13.64
N VAL A 16 -9.97 1.84 13.93
CA VAL A 16 -8.51 1.78 13.81
C VAL A 16 -8.16 1.05 12.53
N TYR A 17 -7.58 1.77 11.58
CA TYR A 17 -7.18 1.20 10.30
C TYR A 17 -5.71 0.82 10.31
N VAL A 18 -5.45 -0.49 10.15
CA VAL A 18 -4.11 -1.09 10.21
C VAL A 18 -3.68 -1.53 8.81
N ARG A 19 -2.51 -1.07 8.34
CA ARG A 19 -1.98 -1.41 7.02
C ARG A 19 -0.48 -1.61 7.02
N GLN A 20 -0.02 -2.66 6.33
CA GLN A 20 1.40 -2.87 5.96
C GLN A 20 1.48 -3.33 4.50
N SER A 21 2.43 -2.77 3.75
CA SER A 21 2.45 -2.86 2.28
C SER A 21 3.06 -4.15 1.73
N THR A 22 3.75 -4.97 2.53
CA THR A 22 4.35 -6.23 2.07
C THR A 22 4.29 -7.33 3.13
N ALA A 23 4.23 -8.60 2.68
CA ALA A 23 4.29 -9.76 3.58
C ALA A 23 5.60 -9.80 4.40
N ALA A 24 6.71 -9.35 3.82
CA ALA A 24 7.98 -9.23 4.53
C ALA A 24 7.93 -8.18 5.66
N GLN A 25 7.21 -7.08 5.47
CA GLN A 25 6.98 -6.09 6.52
C GLN A 25 6.07 -6.63 7.63
N VAL A 26 5.08 -7.46 7.29
CA VAL A 26 4.22 -8.12 8.28
C VAL A 26 5.02 -9.04 9.18
N GLN A 27 5.98 -9.79 8.63
CA GLN A 27 6.83 -10.71 9.39
C GLN A 27 8.00 -10.03 10.11
N GLY A 28 8.56 -8.99 9.51
CA GLY A 28 9.79 -8.34 10.00
C GLY A 28 9.57 -7.08 10.85
N ASN A 29 8.38 -6.49 10.86
CA ASN A 29 8.11 -5.21 11.56
C ASN A 29 6.98 -5.32 12.59
N LEU A 30 7.15 -6.20 13.57
CA LEU A 30 6.22 -6.40 14.69
C LEU A 30 5.99 -5.12 15.50
N GLU A 31 7.01 -4.25 15.61
CA GLU A 31 6.90 -2.99 16.32
C GLU A 31 5.90 -2.03 15.64
N SER A 32 5.92 -1.95 14.32
CA SER A 32 4.93 -1.17 13.58
C SER A 32 3.51 -1.70 13.78
N GLN A 33 3.33 -3.02 13.83
CA GLN A 33 2.02 -3.62 14.15
C GLN A 33 1.58 -3.26 15.56
N ARG A 34 2.45 -3.45 16.57
CA ARG A 34 2.16 -3.09 17.95
C ARG A 34 1.75 -1.64 18.10
N ARG A 35 2.44 -0.72 17.41
CA ARG A 35 2.07 0.71 17.39
C ARG A 35 0.70 0.94 16.77
N GLN A 36 0.33 0.23 15.71
CA GLN A 36 -0.98 0.35 15.08
C GLN A 36 -2.09 -0.19 15.98
N TYR A 37 -1.91 -1.36 16.59
CA TYR A 37 -2.87 -1.89 17.55
C TYR A 37 -2.93 -1.06 18.85
N GLY A 38 -1.84 -0.39 19.23
CA GLY A 38 -1.81 0.58 20.32
C GLY A 38 -2.74 1.78 20.14
N LEU A 39 -3.11 2.11 18.87
CA LEU A 39 -4.11 3.15 18.59
C LEU A 39 -5.50 2.79 19.12
N ALA A 40 -5.83 1.50 19.23
CA ALA A 40 -7.09 1.07 19.83
C ALA A 40 -7.15 1.42 21.32
N GLN A 41 -6.03 1.27 22.03
CA GLN A 41 -5.93 1.69 23.42
C GLN A 41 -6.09 3.22 23.54
N ARG A 42 -5.40 3.97 22.69
CA ARG A 42 -5.54 5.44 22.64
C ARG A 42 -6.98 5.89 22.35
N ALA A 43 -7.71 5.20 21.48
CA ALA A 43 -9.12 5.50 21.24
C ALA A 43 -9.96 5.33 22.51
N ARG A 44 -9.75 4.25 23.27
CA ARG A 44 -10.43 4.03 24.55
C ARG A 44 -10.08 5.10 25.59
N GLU A 45 -8.81 5.49 25.68
CA GLU A 45 -8.33 6.56 26.57
C GLU A 45 -8.95 7.92 26.24
N LEU A 46 -9.29 8.15 24.96
CA LEU A 46 -10.01 9.35 24.52
C LEU A 46 -11.52 9.30 24.83
N GLY A 47 -12.04 8.15 25.26
CA GLY A 47 -13.42 7.98 25.68
C GLY A 47 -14.32 7.21 24.71
N PHE A 48 -13.79 6.64 23.62
CA PHE A 48 -14.57 5.79 22.74
C PHE A 48 -14.88 4.44 23.41
N ALA A 49 -16.17 4.13 23.54
CA ALA A 49 -16.62 2.86 24.13
C ALA A 49 -16.49 1.69 23.15
N ASP A 50 -16.75 1.94 21.86
CA ASP A 50 -16.68 0.94 20.79
C ASP A 50 -15.50 1.24 19.84
N VAL A 51 -14.65 0.22 19.63
CA VAL A 51 -13.44 0.34 18.80
C VAL A 51 -13.37 -0.83 17.84
N LEU A 52 -13.56 -0.54 16.55
CA LEU A 52 -13.43 -1.49 15.46
C LEU A 52 -12.00 -1.45 14.89
N ILE A 53 -11.32 -2.58 14.80
CA ILE A 53 -10.02 -2.70 14.12
C ILE A 53 -10.27 -3.26 12.72
N ILE A 54 -9.72 -2.61 11.70
CA ILE A 54 -9.73 -3.03 10.30
C ILE A 54 -8.30 -3.31 9.89
N ASP A 55 -7.94 -4.58 9.68
CA ASP A 55 -6.59 -5.06 9.37
C ASP A 55 -6.53 -6.01 8.16
N GLU A 56 -7.62 -6.13 7.40
CA GLU A 56 -7.74 -6.99 6.21
C GLU A 56 -6.78 -6.61 5.07
N ASP A 57 -6.17 -5.42 5.13
CA ASP A 57 -5.19 -4.95 4.14
C ASP A 57 -3.73 -5.19 4.55
N LEU A 58 -3.48 -5.95 5.62
CA LEU A 58 -2.14 -6.35 6.03
C LEU A 58 -1.47 -7.22 4.94
N GLY A 59 -0.23 -6.87 4.60
CA GLY A 59 0.56 -7.59 3.59
C GLY A 59 0.15 -7.31 2.13
N ARG A 60 -0.80 -6.40 1.89
CA ARG A 60 -1.25 -6.03 0.55
C ARG A 60 -0.53 -4.78 0.05
N SER A 61 0.09 -4.88 -1.15
CA SER A 61 0.81 -3.76 -1.75
C SER A 61 -0.13 -2.56 -2.02
N ALA A 62 0.38 -1.36 -1.78
CA ALA A 62 -0.29 -0.11 -2.17
C ALA A 62 -0.25 0.14 -3.69
N SER A 63 0.66 -0.53 -4.41
CA SER A 63 0.81 -0.40 -5.86
C SER A 63 0.04 -1.51 -6.57
N GLY A 64 -0.87 -1.12 -7.48
CA GLY A 64 -1.57 -2.06 -8.36
C GLY A 64 -3.08 -2.11 -8.19
N THR A 65 -3.71 -2.95 -8.99
CA THR A 65 -5.16 -3.19 -9.08
C THR A 65 -5.71 -4.16 -8.01
N GLN A 66 -4.91 -4.50 -6.99
CA GLN A 66 -5.37 -5.41 -5.93
C GLN A 66 -6.53 -4.80 -5.14
N ALA A 67 -7.58 -5.60 -4.95
CA ALA A 67 -8.70 -5.26 -4.09
C ALA A 67 -8.22 -4.95 -2.65
N ARG A 68 -8.84 -3.95 -2.04
CA ARG A 68 -8.56 -3.50 -0.66
C ARG A 68 -9.82 -3.61 0.20
N PRO A 69 -10.16 -4.83 0.60
CA PRO A 69 -11.38 -5.06 1.38
C PRO A 69 -11.40 -4.27 2.69
N GLY A 70 -10.24 -4.05 3.31
CA GLY A 70 -10.13 -3.22 4.51
C GLY A 70 -10.45 -1.75 4.25
N PHE A 71 -9.96 -1.17 3.15
CA PHE A 71 -10.29 0.21 2.79
C PHE A 71 -11.76 0.36 2.37
N GLU A 72 -12.30 -0.58 1.61
CA GLU A 72 -13.71 -0.60 1.23
C GLU A 72 -14.61 -0.71 2.47
N LYS A 73 -14.24 -1.53 3.44
CA LYS A 73 -14.92 -1.65 4.73
C LYS A 73 -14.84 -0.34 5.52
N LEU A 74 -13.66 0.32 5.57
CA LEU A 74 -13.52 1.63 6.20
C LEU A 74 -14.47 2.65 5.59
N VAL A 75 -14.51 2.75 4.26
CA VAL A 75 -15.40 3.66 3.54
C VAL A 75 -16.87 3.36 3.85
N THR A 76 -17.25 2.08 3.87
CA THR A 76 -18.63 1.64 4.19
C THR A 76 -19.00 2.02 5.62
N GLU A 77 -18.11 1.81 6.60
CA GLU A 77 -18.35 2.17 8.00
C GLU A 77 -18.53 3.68 8.17
N VAL A 78 -17.68 4.48 7.50
CA VAL A 78 -17.79 5.96 7.53
C VAL A 78 -19.08 6.43 6.89
N LEU A 79 -19.45 5.89 5.72
CA LEU A 79 -20.72 6.21 5.03
C LEU A 79 -21.96 5.88 5.89
N GLY A 80 -21.90 4.82 6.69
CA GLY A 80 -22.95 4.47 7.63
C GLY A 80 -23.20 5.49 8.74
N GLY A 81 -22.36 6.54 8.87
CA GLY A 81 -22.51 7.62 9.85
C GLY A 81 -22.27 7.19 11.31
N GLN A 82 -21.85 5.96 11.54
CA GLN A 82 -21.63 5.40 12.88
C GLN A 82 -20.20 5.53 13.39
N VAL A 83 -19.33 6.19 12.60
CA VAL A 83 -17.91 6.40 12.95
C VAL A 83 -17.71 7.81 13.47
N GLY A 84 -17.19 7.93 14.70
CA GLY A 84 -16.83 9.22 15.31
C GLY A 84 -15.40 9.64 14.96
N ALA A 85 -14.48 8.68 14.88
CA ALA A 85 -13.11 8.95 14.47
C ALA A 85 -12.45 7.74 13.78
N VAL A 86 -11.57 8.03 12.80
CA VAL A 86 -10.68 7.08 12.16
C VAL A 86 -9.27 7.29 12.70
N PHE A 87 -8.68 6.25 13.29
CA PHE A 87 -7.33 6.23 13.84
C PHE A 87 -6.38 5.51 12.88
N CYS A 88 -5.21 6.10 12.65
CA CYS A 88 -4.15 5.53 11.80
C CYS A 88 -2.77 5.98 12.28
N ILE A 89 -1.70 5.28 11.89
CA ILE A 89 -0.32 5.71 12.17
C ILE A 89 0.03 7.00 11.41
N GLU A 90 -0.50 7.13 10.21
CA GLU A 90 -0.23 8.28 9.35
C GLU A 90 -1.42 8.50 8.43
N ALA A 91 -2.02 9.69 8.53
CA ALA A 91 -3.25 10.02 7.81
C ALA A 91 -3.10 9.86 6.29
N SER A 92 -1.96 10.29 5.73
CA SER A 92 -1.66 10.19 4.30
C SER A 92 -1.61 8.75 3.76
N ARG A 93 -1.43 7.76 4.62
CA ARG A 93 -1.36 6.34 4.25
C ARG A 93 -2.70 5.60 4.33
N LEU A 94 -3.78 6.26 4.72
CA LEU A 94 -5.13 5.69 4.67
C LEU A 94 -5.51 5.31 3.25
N ALA A 95 -5.26 6.19 2.29
CA ALA A 95 -5.50 5.94 0.88
C ALA A 95 -4.19 5.58 0.13
N ARG A 96 -4.30 5.07 -1.10
CA ARG A 96 -3.16 4.71 -1.95
C ARG A 96 -2.85 5.75 -3.02
N ASN A 97 -3.78 6.64 -3.28
CA ASN A 97 -3.66 7.72 -4.27
C ASN A 97 -4.49 8.92 -3.83
N GLY A 98 -4.26 10.06 -4.45
CA GLY A 98 -4.95 11.31 -4.12
C GLY A 98 -6.45 11.24 -4.33
N ARG A 99 -6.94 10.50 -5.33
CA ARG A 99 -8.38 10.36 -5.57
C ARG A 99 -9.08 9.68 -4.38
N ASP A 100 -8.58 8.50 -3.95
CA ASP A 100 -9.14 7.78 -2.81
C ASP A 100 -9.01 8.60 -1.53
N TRP A 101 -7.91 9.36 -1.39
CA TRP A 101 -7.66 10.26 -0.26
C TRP A 101 -8.70 11.37 -0.18
N HIS A 102 -8.88 12.13 -1.27
CA HIS A 102 -9.86 13.22 -1.29
C HIS A 102 -11.29 12.72 -1.10
N HIS A 103 -11.62 11.56 -1.70
CA HIS A 103 -12.90 10.92 -1.51
C HIS A 103 -13.15 10.58 -0.02
N LEU A 104 -12.17 9.98 0.66
CA LEU A 104 -12.29 9.68 2.10
C LEU A 104 -12.45 10.96 2.93
N LEU A 105 -11.70 12.04 2.61
CA LEU A 105 -11.85 13.33 3.30
C LEU A 105 -13.24 13.94 3.12
N ASP A 106 -13.81 13.85 1.91
CA ASP A 106 -15.17 14.32 1.62
C ASP A 106 -16.20 13.55 2.43
N LEU A 107 -16.08 12.22 2.49
CA LEU A 107 -16.96 11.38 3.30
C LEU A 107 -16.85 11.69 4.79
N CYS A 108 -15.63 11.81 5.32
CA CYS A 108 -15.41 12.17 6.72
C CYS A 108 -15.99 13.57 7.04
N SER A 109 -15.91 14.51 6.09
CA SER A 109 -16.52 15.83 6.22
C SER A 109 -18.05 15.77 6.28
N LEU A 110 -18.67 14.96 5.43
CA LEU A 110 -20.12 14.79 5.36
C LEU A 110 -20.70 14.08 6.60
N THR A 111 -19.98 13.11 7.11
CA THR A 111 -20.43 12.28 8.25
C THR A 111 -19.96 12.78 9.61
N ASP A 112 -19.30 13.92 9.66
CA ASP A 112 -18.72 14.45 10.89
C ASP A 112 -17.80 13.42 11.58
N THR A 113 -16.87 12.87 10.81
CA THR A 113 -15.89 11.87 11.28
C THR A 113 -14.51 12.50 11.39
N MET A 114 -13.89 12.40 12.56
CA MET A 114 -12.54 12.90 12.81
C MET A 114 -11.47 11.96 12.22
N ILE A 115 -10.32 12.52 11.83
CA ILE A 115 -9.12 11.73 11.50
C ILE A 115 -8.08 11.96 12.58
N VAL A 116 -7.50 10.88 13.10
CA VAL A 116 -6.55 10.91 14.22
C VAL A 116 -5.29 10.14 13.84
N ASP A 117 -4.15 10.80 13.91
CA ASP A 117 -2.83 10.18 13.80
C ASP A 117 -1.94 10.59 14.98
N PRO A 118 -0.69 10.11 15.10
CA PRO A 118 0.22 10.50 16.18
C PRO A 118 0.52 12.00 16.23
N ASP A 119 0.46 12.70 15.08
CA ASP A 119 0.77 14.14 15.00
C ASP A 119 -0.40 15.01 15.44
N GLY A 120 -1.65 14.50 15.35
CA GLY A 120 -2.79 15.27 15.75
C GLY A 120 -4.16 14.67 15.49
N MET A 121 -5.15 15.52 15.74
CA MET A 121 -6.56 15.25 15.50
C MET A 121 -7.10 16.30 14.55
N TYR A 122 -7.70 15.84 13.44
CA TYR A 122 -8.12 16.68 12.33
C TYR A 122 -9.63 16.54 12.11
N ASP A 123 -10.31 17.69 11.99
CA ASP A 123 -11.70 17.76 11.55
C ASP A 123 -11.73 18.17 10.06
N PRO A 124 -12.09 17.27 9.14
CA PRO A 124 -12.08 17.57 7.69
C PRO A 124 -13.06 18.68 7.26
N ARG A 125 -13.96 19.12 8.14
CA ARG A 125 -14.87 20.25 7.91
C ARG A 125 -14.19 21.59 8.14
N HIS A 126 -13.15 21.64 8.97
CA HIS A 126 -12.40 22.87 9.22
C HIS A 126 -11.35 23.09 8.13
N SER A 127 -11.36 24.27 7.52
CA SER A 127 -10.51 24.62 6.38
C SER A 127 -9.02 24.39 6.66
N ASN A 128 -8.53 24.75 7.85
CA ASN A 128 -7.13 24.58 8.23
C ASN A 128 -6.75 23.09 8.35
N ASP A 129 -7.59 22.28 9.00
CA ASP A 129 -7.33 20.85 9.14
C ASP A 129 -7.41 20.14 7.79
N ARG A 130 -8.38 20.54 6.95
CA ARG A 130 -8.53 20.03 5.59
C ARG A 130 -7.31 20.39 4.73
N LEU A 131 -6.78 21.60 4.86
CA LEU A 131 -5.53 22.00 4.20
C LEU A 131 -4.35 21.14 4.66
N LEU A 132 -4.19 20.95 5.98
CA LEU A 132 -3.12 20.09 6.52
C LEU A 132 -3.22 18.65 6.03
N LEU A 133 -4.42 18.08 6.02
CA LEU A 133 -4.66 16.73 5.48
C LEU A 133 -4.36 16.65 3.98
N GLY A 134 -4.75 17.68 3.21
CA GLY A 134 -4.43 17.80 1.79
C GLY A 134 -2.92 17.83 1.54
N LEU A 135 -2.18 18.63 2.31
CA LEU A 135 -0.72 18.70 2.24
C LEU A 135 -0.06 17.37 2.62
N LYS A 136 -0.51 16.71 3.69
CA LYS A 136 -0.01 15.36 4.08
C LYS A 136 -0.19 14.38 2.93
N GLY A 137 -1.36 14.34 2.29
CA GLY A 137 -1.63 13.47 1.13
C GLY A 137 -0.71 13.76 -0.05
N SER A 138 -0.57 15.03 -0.42
CA SER A 138 0.27 15.48 -1.54
C SER A 138 1.76 15.22 -1.29
N MET A 139 2.25 15.41 -0.07
CA MET A 139 3.64 15.12 0.29
C MET A 139 3.93 13.62 0.18
N SER A 140 3.03 12.77 0.63
CA SER A 140 3.19 11.31 0.52
C SER A 140 3.26 10.85 -0.94
N GLU A 141 2.44 11.42 -1.83
CA GLU A 141 2.51 11.13 -3.28
C GLU A 141 3.81 11.64 -3.90
N PHE A 142 4.25 12.83 -3.50
CA PHE A 142 5.51 13.40 -3.96
C PHE A 142 6.70 12.53 -3.54
N GLU A 143 6.77 12.09 -2.29
CA GLU A 143 7.83 11.20 -1.79
C GLU A 143 7.87 9.88 -2.58
N LEU A 144 6.72 9.26 -2.83
CA LEU A 144 6.63 8.04 -3.64
C LEU A 144 7.11 8.27 -5.08
N THR A 145 6.75 9.40 -5.67
CA THR A 145 7.17 9.78 -7.03
C THR A 145 8.68 9.97 -7.09
N LEU A 146 9.24 10.70 -6.13
CA LEU A 146 10.67 10.95 -6.05
C LEU A 146 11.47 9.63 -5.84
N LEU A 147 10.94 8.72 -5.02
CA LEU A 147 11.54 7.41 -4.78
C LEU A 147 11.55 6.55 -6.05
N ARG A 148 10.45 6.55 -6.82
CA ARG A 148 10.36 5.86 -8.11
C ARG A 148 11.34 6.44 -9.13
N GLN A 149 11.42 7.77 -9.22
CA GLN A 149 12.35 8.45 -10.12
C GLN A 149 13.80 8.07 -9.78
N ARG A 150 14.20 8.15 -8.51
CA ARG A 150 15.55 7.77 -8.06
C ARG A 150 15.86 6.30 -8.35
N ALA A 151 14.91 5.41 -8.13
CA ALA A 151 15.05 3.99 -8.44
C ALA A 151 15.27 3.76 -9.95
N GLN A 152 14.50 4.45 -10.79
CA GLN A 152 14.64 4.37 -12.23
C GLN A 152 15.98 4.92 -12.73
N GLU A 153 16.42 6.07 -12.19
CA GLU A 153 17.74 6.63 -12.50
C GLU A 153 18.86 5.67 -12.08
N ALA A 154 18.77 5.06 -10.90
CA ALA A 154 19.74 4.07 -10.44
C ALA A 154 19.77 2.82 -11.35
N MET A 155 18.62 2.35 -11.82
CA MET A 155 18.53 1.24 -12.78
C MET A 155 19.23 1.61 -14.11
N VAL A 156 18.96 2.79 -14.65
CA VAL A 156 19.60 3.28 -15.88
C VAL A 156 21.11 3.37 -15.72
N GLN A 157 21.60 3.89 -14.58
CA GLN A 157 23.03 3.97 -14.30
C GLN A 157 23.69 2.58 -14.19
N LYS A 158 23.03 1.63 -13.51
CA LYS A 158 23.49 0.23 -13.46
C LYS A 158 23.52 -0.41 -14.85
N ALA A 159 22.50 -0.15 -15.69
CA ALA A 159 22.48 -0.64 -17.06
C ALA A 159 23.64 -0.09 -17.88
N LYS A 160 23.92 1.23 -17.79
CA LYS A 160 25.06 1.86 -18.49
C LYS A 160 26.42 1.28 -18.07
N ARG A 161 26.56 0.84 -16.81
CA ARG A 161 27.79 0.19 -16.32
C ARG A 161 27.82 -1.33 -16.55
N GLY A 162 26.76 -1.91 -17.16
CA GLY A 162 26.65 -3.36 -17.31
C GLY A 162 26.38 -4.13 -16.00
N GLU A 163 26.02 -3.44 -14.93
CA GLU A 163 25.78 -4.02 -13.59
C GLU A 163 24.32 -4.38 -13.34
N LEU A 164 23.44 -4.03 -14.27
CA LEU A 164 22.00 -4.30 -14.09
C LEU A 164 21.72 -5.79 -14.28
N ARG A 165 21.43 -6.46 -13.19
CA ARG A 165 20.96 -7.85 -13.20
C ARG A 165 19.43 -7.86 -13.12
N MET A 166 18.80 -8.32 -14.17
CA MET A 166 17.34 -8.58 -14.21
C MET A 166 17.08 -10.07 -13.98
N GLY A 167 15.84 -10.41 -13.60
CA GLY A 167 15.40 -11.79 -13.61
C GLY A 167 15.54 -12.36 -15.03
N LEU A 168 16.18 -13.53 -15.13
CA LEU A 168 16.35 -14.20 -16.42
C LEU A 168 15.11 -15.06 -16.72
N PRO A 169 14.75 -15.26 -18.00
CA PRO A 169 13.76 -16.24 -18.39
C PRO A 169 14.22 -17.65 -18.01
N VAL A 170 13.24 -18.56 -17.94
CA VAL A 170 13.50 -19.99 -17.66
C VAL A 170 14.52 -20.54 -18.63
N GLY A 171 15.48 -21.28 -18.13
CA GLY A 171 16.55 -21.93 -18.88
C GLY A 171 17.82 -21.10 -19.06
N LEU A 172 17.88 -19.92 -18.45
CA LEU A 172 19.08 -19.11 -18.35
C LEU A 172 19.38 -18.79 -16.89
N GLU A 173 20.68 -18.75 -16.54
CA GLU A 173 21.14 -18.37 -15.21
C GLU A 173 22.35 -17.42 -15.25
N TRP A 174 22.52 -16.65 -14.16
CA TRP A 174 23.69 -15.82 -13.96
C TRP A 174 24.83 -16.63 -13.37
N THR A 175 25.99 -16.61 -14.01
CA THR A 175 27.23 -17.12 -13.42
C THR A 175 27.72 -16.18 -12.32
N ARG A 176 28.66 -16.65 -11.48
CA ARG A 176 29.26 -15.82 -10.41
C ARG A 176 30.01 -14.60 -10.95
N ASP A 177 30.62 -14.72 -12.13
CA ASP A 177 31.36 -13.66 -12.84
C ASP A 177 30.42 -12.75 -13.67
N GLY A 178 29.08 -12.91 -13.56
CA GLY A 178 28.11 -11.99 -14.16
C GLY A 178 27.82 -12.22 -15.64
N ARG A 179 28.07 -13.42 -16.18
CA ARG A 179 27.69 -13.83 -17.52
C ARG A 179 26.38 -14.61 -17.50
N ILE A 180 25.64 -14.55 -18.58
CA ILE A 180 24.43 -15.34 -18.77
C ILE A 180 24.84 -16.63 -19.46
N VAL A 181 24.44 -17.77 -18.89
CA VAL A 181 24.65 -19.10 -19.43
C VAL A 181 23.32 -19.88 -19.44
N PHE A 182 23.26 -20.95 -20.21
CA PHE A 182 22.13 -21.87 -20.14
C PHE A 182 22.07 -22.56 -18.79
N ASP A 183 20.86 -22.86 -18.32
CA ASP A 183 20.61 -23.70 -17.16
C ASP A 183 21.39 -25.03 -17.34
N PRO A 184 22.14 -25.53 -16.34
CA PRO A 184 22.91 -26.76 -16.44
C PRO A 184 22.04 -28.02 -16.65
N ASP A 185 20.75 -27.97 -16.39
CA ASP A 185 19.83 -29.09 -16.69
C ASP A 185 19.60 -29.21 -18.21
N LEU A 186 20.18 -30.25 -18.81
CA LEU A 186 20.06 -30.54 -20.23
C LEU A 186 18.61 -30.69 -20.70
N ARG A 187 17.72 -31.15 -19.85
CA ARG A 187 16.28 -31.27 -20.19
C ARG A 187 15.65 -29.93 -20.41
N VAL A 188 16.03 -28.93 -19.62
CA VAL A 188 15.56 -27.55 -19.79
C VAL A 188 16.10 -26.96 -21.10
N GLN A 189 17.38 -27.18 -21.42
CA GLN A 189 17.99 -26.75 -22.67
C GLN A 189 17.30 -27.41 -23.89
N GLU A 190 17.05 -28.73 -23.85
CA GLU A 190 16.34 -29.46 -24.92
C GLU A 190 14.94 -28.91 -25.15
N CYS A 191 14.18 -28.62 -24.09
CA CYS A 191 12.88 -27.98 -24.19
C CYS A 191 12.95 -26.62 -24.88
N LEU A 192 13.92 -25.79 -24.51
CA LEU A 192 14.10 -24.48 -25.16
C LEU A 192 14.43 -24.63 -26.64
N HIS A 193 15.38 -25.50 -26.99
CA HIS A 193 15.74 -25.77 -28.38
C HIS A 193 14.55 -26.33 -29.17
N LEU A 194 13.73 -27.18 -28.56
CA LEU A 194 12.50 -27.69 -29.18
C LEU A 194 11.53 -26.56 -29.52
N VAL A 195 11.30 -25.63 -28.57
CA VAL A 195 10.39 -24.49 -28.76
C VAL A 195 10.88 -23.61 -29.94
N PHE A 196 12.16 -23.26 -29.96
CA PHE A 196 12.71 -22.43 -31.04
C PHE A 196 12.65 -23.16 -32.40
N ARG A 197 12.96 -24.45 -32.47
CA ARG A 197 12.84 -25.26 -33.67
C ARG A 197 11.39 -25.30 -34.17
N LYS A 198 10.44 -25.53 -33.27
CA LYS A 198 9.01 -25.54 -33.62
C LYS A 198 8.51 -24.17 -34.05
N PHE A 199 9.02 -23.10 -33.47
CA PHE A 199 8.71 -21.74 -33.93
C PHE A 199 9.22 -21.49 -35.33
N THR A 200 10.44 -21.92 -35.66
CA THR A 200 11.00 -21.79 -37.02
C THR A 200 10.19 -22.59 -38.04
N GLU A 201 9.70 -23.79 -37.65
CA GLU A 201 8.87 -24.63 -38.55
C GLU A 201 7.49 -24.02 -38.77
N ARG A 202 6.87 -23.41 -37.76
CA ARG A 202 5.46 -22.98 -37.83
C ARG A 202 5.25 -21.48 -38.04
N GLY A 203 6.26 -20.66 -37.78
CA GLY A 203 6.23 -19.22 -37.98
C GLY A 203 5.26 -18.44 -37.03
N SER A 204 4.65 -19.10 -36.06
CA SER A 204 3.65 -18.50 -35.18
C SER A 204 3.79 -18.99 -33.72
N ILE A 205 3.89 -18.03 -32.77
CA ILE A 205 3.95 -18.33 -31.33
C ILE A 205 2.74 -19.17 -30.90
N ARG A 206 1.54 -18.81 -31.32
CA ARG A 206 0.30 -19.52 -30.96
C ARG A 206 0.33 -20.98 -31.40
N GLN A 207 0.79 -21.25 -32.64
CA GLN A 207 0.88 -22.62 -33.16
C GLN A 207 2.02 -23.41 -32.56
N THR A 208 3.05 -22.77 -32.05
CA THR A 208 4.17 -23.41 -31.35
C THR A 208 3.77 -23.89 -29.96
N LEU A 209 2.84 -23.19 -29.30
CA LEU A 209 2.36 -23.51 -27.94
C LEU A 209 1.19 -24.51 -27.92
N MET A 210 0.61 -24.84 -29.08
CA MET A 210 -0.39 -25.90 -29.29
C MET A 210 0.27 -27.22 -29.73
#